data_1520183a3eccafe150260ee0092ed281
#
_entry.id   1520183a3eccafe150260ee0092ed281
#
_cell.length_a   1.000
_cell.length_b   1.000
_cell.length_c   1.000
_cell.angle_alpha   90.00
_cell.angle_beta   90.00
_cell.angle_gamma   90.00
#
_symmetry.space_group_name_H-M   'P 1'
#
loop_
_entity.id
_entity.type
_entity.pdbx_description
1 polymer ?
#
loop_
_entity_poly.entity_id
_entity_poly.type
_entity_poly.pdbx_seq_one_letter_code
_entity_poly.pdbx_strand_id
1 'polypeptide(L)'
;LDAHDAVVLACGAKQARDINAPGRDAQGIYFAVDYLTSVTRSLLDSGFSDGKAVSAKDKKVLVIGGGDTGNDCVGTAIRQGCASVTQLEMMPCPPTERTAANAWPEWPKVLKTDYGQQEAIAVFGSDPRIYQTTVKEFYKDEAGQVCGALIAKLESKVVDEATGRRNMVPTGEEFAIECDLVLIAAGFTGCQPYVAEAFGVDLTKRGTVADTKYATNVPHVFT
;
A
#
# COMPACT_ATOMS: atom_id res chain seq x y z
N LEU A 1 18.95 -19.65 19.87
CA LEU A 1 18.20 -20.86 20.24
C LEU A 1 18.65 -21.44 21.62
N ASP A 2 19.90 -21.33 21.94
CA ASP A 2 20.46 -21.98 23.17
C ASP A 2 19.84 -21.53 24.51
N ALA A 3 19.13 -20.40 24.53
CA ALA A 3 18.46 -19.86 25.71
C ALA A 3 16.96 -20.20 25.79
N HIS A 4 16.39 -20.89 24.78
CA HIS A 4 14.97 -21.16 24.68
C HIS A 4 14.70 -22.55 24.12
N ASP A 5 13.66 -23.22 24.60
CA ASP A 5 13.26 -24.56 24.15
C ASP A 5 12.61 -24.50 22.76
N ALA A 6 11.99 -23.37 22.40
CA ALA A 6 11.37 -23.14 21.11
C ALA A 6 11.31 -21.63 20.79
N VAL A 7 11.26 -21.31 19.50
CA VAL A 7 11.12 -19.95 19.00
C VAL A 7 9.95 -19.89 18.02
N VAL A 8 9.09 -18.88 18.14
CA VAL A 8 8.03 -18.59 17.18
C VAL A 8 8.38 -17.31 16.43
N LEU A 9 8.49 -17.40 15.10
CA LEU A 9 8.77 -16.27 14.22
C LEU A 9 7.46 -15.59 13.82
N ALA A 10 7.02 -14.62 14.62
CA ALA A 10 5.86 -13.77 14.33
C ALA A 10 6.28 -12.43 13.69
N CYS A 11 7.17 -12.48 12.69
CA CYS A 11 7.84 -11.30 12.12
C CYS A 11 7.00 -10.55 11.08
N GLY A 12 5.87 -11.10 10.65
CA GLY A 12 5.00 -10.50 9.64
C GLY A 12 5.68 -10.28 8.29
N ALA A 13 5.07 -9.44 7.44
CA ALA A 13 5.59 -9.04 6.14
C ALA A 13 5.95 -7.55 6.16
N LYS A 14 7.21 -7.20 5.96
CA LYS A 14 7.70 -5.81 5.92
C LYS A 14 8.37 -5.44 4.60
N GLN A 15 8.57 -6.41 3.69
CA GLN A 15 9.09 -6.12 2.36
C GLN A 15 7.98 -5.46 1.55
N ALA A 16 8.07 -4.13 1.36
CA ALA A 16 7.08 -3.38 0.60
C ALA A 16 7.02 -3.87 -0.85
N ARG A 17 5.80 -3.98 -1.38
CA ARG A 17 5.58 -4.21 -2.81
C ARG A 17 5.82 -2.92 -3.57
N ASP A 18 6.72 -2.95 -4.52
CA ASP A 18 6.98 -1.81 -5.40
C ASP A 18 6.13 -1.86 -6.69
N ILE A 19 6.10 -0.74 -7.39
CA ILE A 19 5.41 -0.57 -8.67
C ILE A 19 6.48 -0.52 -9.77
N ASN A 20 6.43 -1.50 -10.66
CA ASN A 20 7.32 -1.52 -11.83
C ASN A 20 6.70 -0.69 -12.96
N ALA A 21 6.90 0.63 -12.91
CA ALA A 21 6.42 1.58 -13.92
C ALA A 21 7.55 2.53 -14.34
N PRO A 22 7.58 2.97 -15.62
CA PRO A 22 8.49 4.03 -16.06
C PRO A 22 8.40 5.25 -15.15
N GLY A 23 9.53 5.89 -14.87
CA GLY A 23 9.59 7.06 -13.99
C GLY A 23 9.53 6.77 -12.49
N ARG A 24 9.51 5.49 -12.06
CA ARG A 24 9.50 5.10 -10.64
C ARG A 24 10.67 5.67 -9.83
N ASP A 25 11.77 5.96 -10.48
CA ASP A 25 12.97 6.53 -9.90
C ASP A 25 12.90 8.06 -9.69
N ALA A 26 11.75 8.69 -9.97
CA ALA A 26 11.55 10.11 -9.69
C ALA A 26 11.66 10.39 -8.18
N GLN A 27 12.23 11.55 -7.84
CA GLN A 27 12.20 12.07 -6.49
C GLN A 27 10.76 12.42 -6.10
N GLY A 28 10.41 12.28 -4.81
CA GLY A 28 9.04 12.52 -4.34
C GLY A 28 8.14 11.28 -4.38
N ILE A 29 8.68 10.11 -4.74
CA ILE A 29 7.95 8.82 -4.67
C ILE A 29 8.51 7.98 -3.52
N TYR A 30 7.69 7.74 -2.50
CA TYR A 30 8.06 7.03 -1.27
C TYR A 30 7.16 5.80 -1.05
N PHE A 31 7.69 4.81 -0.37
CA PHE A 31 6.82 3.80 0.24
C PHE A 31 6.00 4.42 1.39
N ALA A 32 4.75 4.04 1.50
CA ALA A 32 3.84 4.55 2.51
C ALA A 32 4.38 4.43 3.94
N VAL A 33 4.99 3.27 4.27
CA VAL A 33 5.56 3.04 5.61
C VAL A 33 6.76 3.94 5.88
N ASP A 34 7.58 4.24 4.89
CA ASP A 34 8.72 5.15 5.05
C ASP A 34 8.24 6.58 5.29
N TYR A 35 7.22 7.02 4.54
CA TYR A 35 6.55 8.31 4.77
C TYR A 35 5.99 8.40 6.19
N LEU A 36 5.11 7.47 6.59
CA LEU A 36 4.47 7.44 7.90
C LEU A 36 5.50 7.34 9.03
N THR A 37 6.54 6.54 8.85
CA THR A 37 7.65 6.41 9.81
C THR A 37 8.42 7.71 9.95
N SER A 38 8.75 8.40 8.85
CA SER A 38 9.47 9.68 8.88
C SER A 38 8.70 10.74 9.65
N VAL A 39 7.38 10.82 9.40
CA VAL A 39 6.48 11.78 10.08
C VAL A 39 6.39 11.48 11.57
N THR A 40 6.12 10.21 11.92
CA THR A 40 5.95 9.80 13.31
C THR A 40 7.23 9.97 14.12
N ARG A 41 8.38 9.59 13.58
CA ARG A 41 9.68 9.77 14.28
C ARG A 41 10.02 11.22 14.48
N SER A 42 9.89 12.07 13.44
CA SER A 42 10.16 13.50 13.56
C SER A 42 9.27 14.15 14.61
N LEU A 43 7.99 13.74 14.68
CA LEU A 43 7.09 14.21 15.74
C LEU A 43 7.57 13.79 17.14
N LEU A 44 7.85 12.50 17.35
CA LEU A 44 8.19 11.96 18.67
C LEU A 44 9.58 12.41 19.14
N ASP A 45 10.55 12.47 18.24
CA ASP A 45 11.94 12.74 18.60
C ASP A 45 12.23 14.25 18.75
N SER A 46 11.46 15.11 18.03
CA SER A 46 11.83 16.52 17.91
C SER A 46 10.66 17.50 17.86
N GLY A 47 9.40 17.03 17.88
CA GLY A 47 8.24 17.89 17.60
C GLY A 47 8.30 18.56 16.22
N PHE A 48 8.84 17.84 15.22
CA PHE A 48 9.10 18.31 13.84
C PHE A 48 10.22 19.35 13.68
N SER A 49 11.00 19.65 14.71
CA SER A 49 12.09 20.65 14.62
C SER A 49 13.32 20.13 13.86
N ASP A 50 13.45 18.80 13.65
CA ASP A 50 14.58 18.19 12.96
C ASP A 50 14.52 18.29 11.43
N GLY A 51 13.37 18.68 10.87
CA GLY A 51 13.16 18.82 9.43
C GLY A 51 13.26 17.53 8.63
N LYS A 52 13.20 16.34 9.29
CA LYS A 52 13.37 15.03 8.63
C LYS A 52 12.09 14.42 8.13
N ALA A 53 10.93 14.92 8.56
CA ALA A 53 9.64 14.43 8.07
C ALA A 53 9.48 14.72 6.57
N VAL A 54 9.06 13.71 5.82
CA VAL A 54 8.58 13.95 4.45
C VAL A 54 7.33 14.79 4.55
N SER A 55 7.31 15.96 3.88
CA SER A 55 6.21 16.91 3.97
C SER A 55 5.26 16.79 2.79
N ALA A 56 3.97 16.68 3.08
CA ALA A 56 2.88 16.79 2.11
C ALA A 56 2.30 18.21 2.03
N LYS A 57 2.83 19.15 2.82
CA LYS A 57 2.29 20.54 2.87
C LYS A 57 2.29 21.17 1.48
N ASP A 58 1.16 21.75 1.12
CA ASP A 58 0.91 22.45 -0.16
C ASP A 58 1.11 21.56 -1.42
N LYS A 59 1.21 20.22 -1.26
CA LYS A 59 1.42 19.27 -2.37
C LYS A 59 0.13 18.61 -2.82
N LYS A 60 0.07 18.28 -4.11
CA LYS A 60 -0.89 17.34 -4.69
C LYS A 60 -0.39 15.92 -4.42
N VAL A 61 -1.08 15.17 -3.58
CA VAL A 61 -0.65 13.85 -3.13
C VAL A 61 -1.39 12.74 -3.86
N LEU A 62 -0.65 11.79 -4.42
CA LEU A 62 -1.17 10.57 -5.01
C LEU A 62 -0.82 9.37 -4.10
N VAL A 63 -1.83 8.69 -3.58
CA VAL A 63 -1.70 7.46 -2.78
C VAL A 63 -2.07 6.27 -3.65
N ILE A 64 -1.21 5.26 -3.71
CA ILE A 64 -1.43 4.06 -4.53
C ILE A 64 -1.71 2.88 -3.61
N GLY A 65 -2.98 2.46 -3.56
CA GLY A 65 -3.52 1.40 -2.71
C GLY A 65 -4.65 1.88 -1.79
N GLY A 66 -5.75 1.14 -1.80
CA GLY A 66 -7.00 1.48 -1.09
C GLY A 66 -7.14 0.89 0.31
N GLY A 67 -6.13 0.18 0.82
CA GLY A 67 -6.15 -0.45 2.14
C GLY A 67 -5.86 0.51 3.31
N ASP A 68 -5.77 -0.04 4.53
CA ASP A 68 -5.59 0.72 5.77
C ASP A 68 -4.34 1.62 5.74
N THR A 69 -3.20 1.12 5.25
CA THR A 69 -1.98 1.93 5.11
C THR A 69 -2.16 3.11 4.15
N GLY A 70 -2.94 2.93 3.08
CA GLY A 70 -3.29 4.01 2.16
C GLY A 70 -4.18 5.06 2.84
N ASN A 71 -5.15 4.61 3.64
CA ASN A 71 -5.97 5.50 4.46
C ASN A 71 -5.14 6.32 5.45
N ASP A 72 -4.16 5.70 6.12
CA ASP A 72 -3.24 6.40 7.03
C ASP A 72 -2.42 7.49 6.30
N CYS A 73 -2.00 7.21 5.06
CA CYS A 73 -1.32 8.19 4.22
C CYS A 73 -2.24 9.36 3.86
N VAL A 74 -3.49 9.10 3.50
CA VAL A 74 -4.50 10.14 3.21
C VAL A 74 -4.68 11.06 4.41
N GLY A 75 -4.99 10.51 5.60
CA GLY A 75 -5.18 11.29 6.81
C GLY A 75 -3.93 12.07 7.22
N THR A 76 -2.74 11.46 7.12
CA THR A 76 -1.48 12.13 7.45
C THR A 76 -1.19 13.29 6.49
N ALA A 77 -1.41 13.12 5.19
CA ALA A 77 -1.21 14.18 4.20
C ALA A 77 -2.15 15.37 4.44
N ILE A 78 -3.42 15.11 4.76
CA ILE A 78 -4.41 16.15 5.09
C ILE A 78 -3.98 16.94 6.34
N ARG A 79 -3.55 16.26 7.40
CA ARG A 79 -3.08 16.92 8.63
C ARG A 79 -1.82 17.73 8.43
N GLN A 80 -0.99 17.40 7.44
CA GLN A 80 0.15 18.22 7.03
C GLN A 80 -0.25 19.42 6.15
N GLY A 81 -1.51 19.51 5.71
CA GLY A 81 -2.00 20.61 4.87
C GLY A 81 -1.68 20.42 3.40
N CYS A 82 -1.89 19.21 2.83
CA CYS A 82 -1.75 18.98 1.40
C CYS A 82 -2.77 19.81 0.60
N ALA A 83 -2.42 20.18 -0.64
CA ALA A 83 -3.30 20.92 -1.55
C ALA A 83 -4.46 20.04 -2.06
N SER A 84 -4.19 18.76 -2.29
CA SER A 84 -5.18 17.75 -2.65
C SER A 84 -4.66 16.34 -2.34
N VAL A 85 -5.56 15.38 -2.25
CA VAL A 85 -5.19 13.97 -2.14
C VAL A 85 -6.09 13.13 -3.04
N THR A 86 -5.47 12.23 -3.82
CA THR A 86 -6.13 11.21 -4.63
C THR A 86 -5.61 9.85 -4.22
N GLN A 87 -6.50 8.87 -4.03
CA GLN A 87 -6.16 7.50 -3.65
C GLN A 87 -6.61 6.54 -4.75
N LEU A 88 -5.67 5.78 -5.34
CA LEU A 88 -5.98 4.76 -6.34
C LEU A 88 -6.26 3.43 -5.68
N GLU A 89 -7.37 2.79 -6.06
CA GLU A 89 -7.70 1.43 -5.69
C GLU A 89 -7.85 0.57 -6.94
N MET A 90 -7.10 -0.52 -6.99
CA MET A 90 -7.10 -1.43 -8.14
C MET A 90 -8.40 -2.22 -8.26
N MET A 91 -9.02 -2.56 -7.13
CA MET A 91 -10.24 -3.36 -7.10
C MET A 91 -11.48 -2.52 -7.39
N PRO A 92 -12.60 -3.15 -7.80
CA PRO A 92 -13.88 -2.46 -7.91
C PRO A 92 -14.35 -1.88 -6.57
N CYS A 93 -15.11 -0.80 -6.61
CA CYS A 93 -15.76 -0.26 -5.43
C CYS A 93 -16.65 -1.33 -4.78
N PRO A 94 -16.46 -1.65 -3.51
CA PRO A 94 -17.35 -2.59 -2.80
C PRO A 94 -18.78 -2.06 -2.75
N PRO A 95 -19.79 -2.94 -2.65
CA PRO A 95 -21.18 -2.55 -2.45
C PRO A 95 -21.35 -1.88 -1.07
N THR A 96 -22.34 -1.02 -0.93
CA THR A 96 -22.66 -0.35 0.35
C THR A 96 -23.26 -1.29 1.39
N GLU A 97 -23.88 -2.40 0.94
CA GLU A 97 -24.51 -3.40 1.79
C GLU A 97 -24.05 -4.81 1.40
N ARG A 98 -24.26 -5.77 2.29
CA ARG A 98 -23.96 -7.18 2.01
C ARG A 98 -24.77 -7.68 0.83
N THR A 99 -24.13 -8.45 -0.04
CA THR A 99 -24.78 -9.16 -1.13
C THR A 99 -25.02 -10.63 -0.77
N ALA A 100 -25.82 -11.34 -1.57
CA ALA A 100 -26.02 -12.78 -1.42
C ALA A 100 -24.69 -13.58 -1.50
N ALA A 101 -23.70 -13.09 -2.24
CA ALA A 101 -22.36 -13.69 -2.34
C ALA A 101 -21.47 -13.41 -1.11
N ASN A 102 -21.91 -12.58 -0.18
CA ASN A 102 -21.21 -12.28 1.07
C ASN A 102 -22.21 -12.20 2.23
N ALA A 103 -22.97 -13.28 2.44
CA ALA A 103 -23.94 -13.38 3.52
C ALA A 103 -23.28 -13.54 4.89
N TRP A 104 -24.00 -13.16 5.96
CA TRP A 104 -23.58 -13.50 7.31
C TRP A 104 -23.45 -15.03 7.46
N PRO A 105 -22.45 -15.61 8.16
CA PRO A 105 -21.49 -14.96 9.08
C PRO A 105 -20.13 -14.54 8.48
N GLU A 106 -20.00 -14.51 7.17
CA GLU A 106 -18.73 -14.09 6.56
C GLU A 106 -18.36 -12.64 6.94
N TRP A 107 -17.06 -12.34 6.91
CA TRP A 107 -16.58 -10.98 7.08
C TRP A 107 -17.21 -10.05 6.03
N PRO A 108 -17.73 -8.87 6.41
CA PRO A 108 -18.42 -7.99 5.46
C PRO A 108 -17.48 -7.41 4.42
N LYS A 109 -17.74 -7.71 3.15
CA LYS A 109 -17.07 -7.12 1.98
C LYS A 109 -17.91 -5.96 1.45
N VAL A 110 -18.02 -4.90 2.26
CA VAL A 110 -18.81 -3.71 1.96
C VAL A 110 -17.90 -2.47 1.93
N LEU A 111 -18.37 -1.42 1.28
CA LEU A 111 -17.69 -0.13 1.25
C LEU A 111 -17.52 0.38 2.67
N LYS A 112 -16.26 0.53 3.07
CA LYS A 112 -15.87 1.12 4.35
C LYS A 112 -15.19 2.45 4.08
N THR A 113 -15.67 3.52 4.70
CA THR A 113 -15.02 4.82 4.68
C THR A 113 -14.38 5.04 6.03
N ASP A 114 -13.07 4.98 6.07
CA ASP A 114 -12.29 5.09 7.29
C ASP A 114 -11.89 6.56 7.55
N TYR A 115 -11.21 6.83 8.66
CA TYR A 115 -10.97 8.18 9.16
C TYR A 115 -10.29 9.10 8.15
N GLY A 116 -9.27 8.63 7.41
CA GLY A 116 -8.56 9.45 6.42
C GLY A 116 -9.44 9.81 5.22
N GLN A 117 -10.28 8.88 4.71
CA GLN A 117 -11.23 9.21 3.66
C GLN A 117 -12.32 10.17 4.20
N GLN A 118 -12.77 10.01 5.47
CA GLN A 118 -13.72 10.94 6.09
C GLN A 118 -13.14 12.34 6.22
N GLU A 119 -11.87 12.46 6.62
CA GLU A 119 -11.13 13.73 6.65
C GLU A 119 -11.03 14.36 5.25
N ALA A 120 -10.76 13.55 4.21
CA ALA A 120 -10.72 14.03 2.82
C ALA A 120 -12.09 14.56 2.37
N ILE A 121 -13.16 13.86 2.68
CA ILE A 121 -14.52 14.30 2.39
C ILE A 121 -14.84 15.62 3.11
N ALA A 122 -14.44 15.75 4.37
CA ALA A 122 -14.68 16.95 5.17
C ALA A 122 -13.90 18.17 4.65
N VAL A 123 -12.65 17.98 4.19
CA VAL A 123 -11.77 19.06 3.74
C VAL A 123 -11.97 19.40 2.26
N PHE A 124 -12.11 18.38 1.38
CA PHE A 124 -12.15 18.55 -0.07
C PHE A 124 -13.53 18.32 -0.70
N GLY A 125 -14.52 17.87 0.09
CA GLY A 125 -15.91 17.69 -0.35
C GLY A 125 -16.21 16.38 -1.09
N SER A 126 -15.22 15.48 -1.26
CA SER A 126 -15.41 14.20 -1.97
C SER A 126 -14.49 13.10 -1.43
N ASP A 127 -14.91 11.85 -1.66
CA ASP A 127 -14.07 10.67 -1.39
C ASP A 127 -12.83 10.71 -2.28
N PRO A 128 -11.62 10.57 -1.73
CA PRO A 128 -10.38 10.66 -2.51
C PRO A 128 -10.12 9.44 -3.41
N ARG A 129 -10.90 8.36 -3.28
CA ARG A 129 -10.65 7.08 -3.96
C ARG A 129 -11.14 7.07 -5.40
N ILE A 130 -10.28 6.58 -6.30
CA ILE A 130 -10.62 6.22 -7.67
C ILE A 130 -10.41 4.72 -7.81
N TYR A 131 -11.51 3.99 -8.02
CA TYR A 131 -11.51 2.53 -8.11
C TYR A 131 -11.17 2.04 -9.52
N GLN A 132 -10.76 0.78 -9.60
CA GLN A 132 -10.38 0.11 -10.85
C GLN A 132 -9.31 0.89 -11.63
N THR A 133 -8.28 1.35 -10.92
CA THR A 133 -7.19 2.14 -11.49
C THR A 133 -5.83 1.69 -10.99
N THR A 134 -4.82 1.87 -11.84
CA THR A 134 -3.41 1.66 -11.48
C THR A 134 -2.53 2.66 -12.20
N VAL A 135 -1.32 2.88 -11.66
CA VAL A 135 -0.32 3.70 -12.34
C VAL A 135 0.30 2.92 -13.48
N LYS A 136 0.41 3.54 -14.65
CA LYS A 136 1.11 3.05 -15.83
C LYS A 136 2.51 3.66 -15.97
N GLU A 137 2.65 4.96 -15.64
CA GLU A 137 3.88 5.72 -15.79
C GLU A 137 3.88 6.91 -14.81
N PHE A 138 5.07 7.31 -14.33
CA PHE A 138 5.27 8.54 -13.59
C PHE A 138 5.99 9.59 -14.45
N TYR A 139 5.55 10.82 -14.36
CA TYR A 139 6.17 11.94 -15.05
C TYR A 139 7.16 12.65 -14.14
N LYS A 140 8.29 13.08 -14.73
CA LYS A 140 9.33 13.85 -14.06
C LYS A 140 9.45 15.22 -14.72
N ASP A 141 9.71 16.22 -13.89
CA ASP A 141 10.17 17.53 -14.35
C ASP A 141 11.66 17.52 -14.70
N GLU A 142 12.18 18.68 -15.12
CA GLU A 142 13.59 18.85 -15.47
C GLU A 142 14.55 18.65 -14.27
N ALA A 143 14.06 18.81 -13.04
CA ALA A 143 14.81 18.56 -11.80
C ALA A 143 14.75 17.09 -11.32
N GLY A 144 14.02 16.23 -12.05
CA GLY A 144 13.83 14.82 -11.70
C GLY A 144 12.81 14.59 -10.58
N GLN A 145 12.01 15.61 -10.23
CA GLN A 145 10.92 15.48 -9.27
C GLN A 145 9.68 14.90 -9.96
N VAL A 146 8.88 14.11 -9.23
CA VAL A 146 7.58 13.68 -9.75
C VAL A 146 6.67 14.90 -9.92
N CYS A 147 6.06 15.01 -11.11
CA CYS A 147 5.12 16.10 -11.43
C CYS A 147 3.76 15.58 -11.90
N GLY A 148 3.60 14.26 -12.02
CA GLY A 148 2.34 13.64 -12.41
C GLY A 148 2.47 12.14 -12.63
N ALA A 149 1.36 11.51 -12.98
CA ALA A 149 1.29 10.10 -13.34
C ALA A 149 0.25 9.83 -14.40
N LEU A 150 0.51 8.90 -15.31
CA LEU A 150 -0.46 8.31 -16.21
C LEU A 150 -1.16 7.14 -15.52
N ILE A 151 -2.48 7.22 -15.44
CA ILE A 151 -3.32 6.23 -14.78
C ILE A 151 -4.05 5.41 -15.82
N ALA A 152 -3.97 4.09 -15.72
CA ALA A 152 -4.75 3.17 -16.54
C ALA A 152 -6.01 2.71 -15.78
N LYS A 153 -7.15 2.71 -16.47
CA LYS A 153 -8.38 2.07 -15.97
C LYS A 153 -8.29 0.57 -16.14
N LEU A 154 -8.85 -0.14 -15.17
CA LEU A 154 -8.84 -1.59 -15.09
C LEU A 154 -10.25 -2.17 -15.14
N GLU A 155 -10.36 -3.39 -15.65
CA GLU A 155 -11.57 -4.22 -15.57
C GLU A 155 -11.23 -5.63 -15.07
N SER A 156 -12.19 -6.29 -14.45
CA SER A 156 -12.02 -7.68 -14.00
C SER A 156 -12.33 -8.64 -15.14
N LYS A 157 -11.32 -9.38 -15.62
CA LYS A 157 -11.50 -10.44 -16.65
C LYS A 157 -11.18 -11.81 -16.09
N VAL A 158 -11.92 -12.84 -16.55
CA VAL A 158 -11.56 -14.24 -16.33
C VAL A 158 -10.30 -14.52 -17.15
N VAL A 159 -9.25 -14.97 -16.48
CA VAL A 159 -7.95 -15.31 -17.11
C VAL A 159 -7.71 -16.82 -17.16
N ASP A 160 -8.52 -17.60 -16.47
CA ASP A 160 -8.50 -19.05 -16.46
C ASP A 160 -9.93 -19.56 -16.30
N GLU A 161 -10.50 -20.09 -17.38
CA GLU A 161 -11.89 -20.58 -17.40
C GLU A 161 -12.07 -21.85 -16.56
N ALA A 162 -11.03 -22.68 -16.45
CA ALA A 162 -11.11 -23.93 -15.70
C ALA A 162 -11.22 -23.70 -14.19
N THR A 163 -10.53 -22.67 -13.67
CA THR A 163 -10.54 -22.31 -12.25
C THR A 163 -11.46 -21.14 -11.93
N GLY A 164 -11.98 -20.45 -12.94
CA GLY A 164 -12.74 -19.19 -12.76
C GLY A 164 -11.88 -18.03 -12.26
N ARG A 165 -10.55 -18.15 -12.32
CA ARG A 165 -9.62 -17.11 -11.83
C ARG A 165 -9.78 -15.83 -12.61
N ARG A 166 -9.94 -14.72 -11.88
CA ARG A 166 -10.07 -13.38 -12.44
C ARG A 166 -8.84 -12.54 -12.10
N ASN A 167 -8.43 -11.69 -13.03
CA ASN A 167 -7.41 -10.67 -12.82
C ASN A 167 -7.96 -9.30 -13.24
N MET A 168 -7.39 -8.25 -12.66
CA MET A 168 -7.60 -6.88 -13.13
C MET A 168 -6.67 -6.65 -14.32
N VAL A 169 -7.23 -6.22 -15.45
CA VAL A 169 -6.51 -5.96 -16.70
C VAL A 169 -6.84 -4.56 -17.22
N PRO A 170 -5.89 -3.87 -17.90
CA PRO A 170 -6.16 -2.56 -18.48
C PRO A 170 -7.28 -2.60 -19.52
N THR A 171 -8.17 -1.61 -19.49
CA THR A 171 -9.24 -1.44 -20.49
C THR A 171 -8.75 -0.77 -21.77
N GLY A 172 -7.61 -0.10 -21.72
CA GLY A 172 -7.10 0.81 -22.75
C GLY A 172 -7.46 2.27 -22.51
N GLU A 173 -8.34 2.58 -21.57
CA GLU A 173 -8.62 3.95 -21.15
C GLU A 173 -7.56 4.44 -20.18
N GLU A 174 -7.05 5.65 -20.39
CA GLU A 174 -5.99 6.27 -19.61
C GLU A 174 -6.29 7.74 -19.36
N PHE A 175 -5.80 8.27 -18.24
CA PHE A 175 -5.87 9.69 -17.92
C PHE A 175 -4.69 10.12 -17.05
N ALA A 176 -4.31 11.38 -17.11
CA ALA A 176 -3.22 11.92 -16.31
C ALA A 176 -3.72 12.53 -15.00
N ILE A 177 -2.92 12.40 -13.95
CA ILE A 177 -3.09 13.10 -12.67
C ILE A 177 -1.82 13.88 -12.40
N GLU A 178 -1.94 15.17 -12.06
CA GLU A 178 -0.84 15.97 -11.53
C GLU A 178 -0.60 15.59 -10.06
N CYS A 179 0.66 15.38 -9.70
CA CYS A 179 1.04 15.10 -8.31
C CYS A 179 2.48 15.51 -8.04
N ASP A 180 2.75 16.01 -6.81
CA ASP A 180 4.06 16.46 -6.33
C ASP A 180 4.63 15.50 -5.28
N LEU A 181 3.84 14.55 -4.83
CA LEU A 181 4.20 13.51 -3.86
C LEU A 181 3.41 12.24 -4.16
N VAL A 182 4.11 11.11 -4.24
CA VAL A 182 3.50 9.79 -4.45
C VAL A 182 3.82 8.88 -3.27
N LEU A 183 2.79 8.21 -2.73
CA LEU A 183 2.90 7.30 -1.60
C LEU A 183 2.42 5.91 -2.02
N ILE A 184 3.35 4.95 -2.08
CA ILE A 184 3.06 3.58 -2.52
C ILE A 184 2.63 2.73 -1.32
N ALA A 185 1.34 2.41 -1.25
CA ALA A 185 0.68 1.59 -0.23
C ALA A 185 0.15 0.27 -0.83
N ALA A 186 0.92 -0.36 -1.74
CA ALA A 186 0.51 -1.54 -2.51
C ALA A 186 0.65 -2.88 -1.75
N GLY A 187 0.80 -2.84 -0.42
CA GLY A 187 0.97 -4.01 0.45
C GLY A 187 2.41 -4.51 0.50
N PHE A 188 2.57 -5.75 0.98
CA PHE A 188 3.87 -6.35 1.26
C PHE A 188 4.01 -7.70 0.57
N THR A 189 5.25 -8.12 0.30
CA THR A 189 5.56 -9.38 -0.39
C THR A 189 6.08 -10.47 0.54
N GLY A 190 6.63 -10.12 1.70
CA GLY A 190 7.19 -11.12 2.61
C GLY A 190 7.90 -10.50 3.81
N CYS A 191 8.59 -11.34 4.58
CA CYS A 191 9.40 -10.90 5.71
C CYS A 191 10.71 -10.25 5.23
N GLN A 192 11.37 -9.54 6.13
CA GLN A 192 12.70 -9.00 5.85
C GLN A 192 13.72 -10.15 5.81
N PRO A 193 14.59 -10.23 4.80
CA PRO A 193 15.51 -11.38 4.59
C PRO A 193 16.40 -11.69 5.80
N TYR A 194 16.85 -10.69 6.53
CA TYR A 194 17.73 -10.85 7.69
C TYR A 194 17.14 -11.75 8.77
N VAL A 195 15.80 -11.81 8.90
CA VAL A 195 15.13 -12.70 9.88
C VAL A 195 15.31 -14.17 9.47
N ALA A 196 15.07 -14.48 8.20
CA ALA A 196 15.27 -15.83 7.67
C ALA A 196 16.75 -16.24 7.75
N GLU A 197 17.65 -15.35 7.39
CA GLU A 197 19.12 -15.59 7.47
C GLU A 197 19.59 -15.85 8.90
N ALA A 198 19.12 -15.04 9.86
CA ALA A 198 19.52 -15.16 11.28
C ALA A 198 19.10 -16.49 11.91
N PHE A 199 17.97 -17.07 11.48
CA PHE A 199 17.47 -18.35 11.99
C PHE A 199 17.75 -19.53 11.07
N GLY A 200 18.24 -19.31 9.85
CA GLY A 200 18.47 -20.35 8.85
C GLY A 200 17.20 -20.97 8.31
N VAL A 201 16.07 -20.23 8.33
CA VAL A 201 14.78 -20.74 7.87
C VAL A 201 14.60 -20.49 6.37
N ASP A 202 13.94 -21.43 5.71
CA ASP A 202 13.60 -21.29 4.28
C ASP A 202 12.46 -20.32 4.07
N LEU A 203 12.47 -19.66 2.89
CA LEU A 203 11.38 -18.80 2.45
C LEU A 203 10.58 -19.46 1.32
N THR A 204 9.29 -19.20 1.30
CA THR A 204 8.42 -19.52 0.16
C THR A 204 8.76 -18.66 -1.06
N LYS A 205 8.23 -19.00 -2.23
CA LYS A 205 8.32 -18.15 -3.44
C LYS A 205 7.72 -16.73 -3.25
N ARG A 206 6.91 -16.53 -2.21
CA ARG A 206 6.31 -15.23 -1.86
C ARG A 206 7.15 -14.43 -0.86
N GLY A 207 8.29 -14.98 -0.39
CA GLY A 207 9.14 -14.33 0.60
C GLY A 207 8.63 -14.42 2.04
N THR A 208 7.64 -15.26 2.32
CA THR A 208 7.22 -15.60 3.69
C THR A 208 8.01 -16.79 4.21
N VAL A 209 8.16 -16.94 5.52
CA VAL A 209 8.81 -18.12 6.12
C VAL A 209 8.05 -19.38 5.67
N ALA A 210 8.78 -20.36 5.18
CA ALA A 210 8.21 -21.63 4.74
C ALA A 210 7.90 -22.50 5.94
N ASP A 211 6.71 -23.12 5.96
CA ASP A 211 6.28 -24.00 7.02
C ASP A 211 5.52 -25.24 6.55
N THR A 212 5.48 -26.25 7.40
CA THR A 212 4.55 -27.37 7.33
C THR A 212 3.87 -27.52 8.68
N LYS A 213 2.59 -27.17 8.76
CA LYS A 213 1.82 -27.16 10.02
C LYS A 213 2.55 -26.36 11.13
N TYR A 214 2.97 -25.14 10.76
CA TYR A 214 3.69 -24.18 11.60
C TYR A 214 5.16 -24.51 11.91
N ALA A 215 5.66 -25.72 11.59
CA ALA A 215 7.07 -26.08 11.77
C ALA A 215 7.90 -25.63 10.56
N THR A 216 9.02 -24.94 10.80
CA THR A 216 9.99 -24.57 9.76
C THR A 216 10.94 -25.75 9.45
N ASN A 217 11.87 -25.54 8.51
CA ASN A 217 12.97 -26.47 8.23
C ASN A 217 13.99 -26.56 9.40
N VAL A 218 13.94 -25.63 10.37
CA VAL A 218 14.84 -25.61 11.53
C VAL A 218 14.13 -26.20 12.75
N PRO A 219 14.69 -27.23 13.44
CA PRO A 219 14.10 -27.81 14.64
C PRO A 219 13.82 -26.76 15.71
N HIS A 220 12.68 -26.85 16.36
CA HIS A 220 12.22 -25.93 17.42
C HIS A 220 11.99 -24.47 16.98
N VAL A 221 12.00 -24.19 15.67
CA VAL A 221 11.62 -22.91 15.11
C VAL A 221 10.30 -23.04 14.36
N PHE A 222 9.33 -22.23 14.76
CA PHE A 222 7.96 -22.24 14.27
C PHE A 222 7.58 -20.89 13.67
N THR A 223 6.52 -20.84 12.82
CA THR A 223 5.97 -19.60 12.26
C THR A 223 4.44 -19.67 12.15
#